data_6943eb1e81426d2f643a6eb3937c09cb
#
_entry.id   6943eb1e81426d2f643a6eb3937c09cb
#
_cell.length_a   1.000
_cell.length_b   1.000
_cell.length_c   1.000
_cell.angle_alpha   90.00
_cell.angle_beta   90.00
_cell.angle_gamma   90.00
#
_symmetry.space_group_name_H-M   'P 1'
#
loop_
_entity.id
_entity.type
_entity.pdbx_description
1 polymer ?
#
loop_
_entity_poly.entity_id
_entity_poly.type
_entity_poly.pdbx_seq_one_letter_code
_entity_poly.pdbx_strand_id
1 'polypeptide(L)'
;MLEDNRDLLQHPRRNLGARYRSQARKFVKLATHDETRFHDNIGWAEQSARQAILYDFTDEDNWRCLADIKIILSDYDGLVAVLEDLFSILGRDPEQIAQLKEVNFQQFGLELLEAALARDPLNPDTWWKQVNSAGDSIESLEGFVERCQRLDFSDPRANIVFGRRIERIRDSGHTKLFIELAQNLLAHRPQNHELWLELGRLYERMNKSDEAWLCYDHVQSLRPNTNVRDDFLARLTGKMDGLASEPWSRPTVAKRQEFLDQMVSLARRVSTVEDVEISKQSVESESESRSIRLEKLLEQGDFLSLIHI
;
A
#
# COMPACT_ATOMS: atom_id res chain seq x y z
N MET A 1 0.61 -2.47 -26.18
CA MET A 1 -0.64 -3.01 -25.55
C MET A 1 -0.42 -3.74 -24.22
N LEU A 2 0.75 -4.32 -23.92
CA LEU A 2 1.05 -4.98 -22.64
C LEU A 2 1.51 -4.00 -21.53
N GLU A 3 2.06 -2.85 -21.89
CA GLU A 3 2.45 -1.80 -20.94
C GLU A 3 1.25 -1.04 -20.35
N ASP A 4 0.16 -0.90 -21.12
CA ASP A 4 -1.06 -0.23 -20.69
C ASP A 4 -1.81 -0.99 -19.56
N ASN A 5 -1.66 -2.32 -19.50
CA ASN A 5 -2.27 -3.12 -18.45
C ASN A 5 -1.53 -3.05 -17.10
N ARG A 6 -0.22 -2.78 -17.08
CA ARG A 6 0.53 -2.57 -15.83
C ARG A 6 0.18 -1.24 -15.16
N ASP A 7 -0.13 -0.22 -15.94
CA ASP A 7 -0.60 1.08 -15.44
C ASP A 7 -1.99 1.02 -14.79
N LEU A 8 -2.83 0.08 -15.20
CA LEU A 8 -4.17 -0.11 -14.63
C LEU A 8 -4.14 -0.56 -13.16
N LEU A 9 -3.10 -1.27 -12.76
CA LEU A 9 -2.90 -1.74 -11.38
C LEU A 9 -2.31 -0.66 -10.47
N GLN A 10 -1.81 0.44 -11.05
CA GLN A 10 -1.10 1.47 -10.29
C GLN A 10 -2.04 2.54 -9.71
N HIS A 11 -3.24 2.72 -10.29
CA HIS A 11 -4.16 3.78 -9.89
C HIS A 11 -5.55 3.23 -9.62
N PRO A 12 -6.02 3.28 -8.36
CA PRO A 12 -7.37 2.86 -8.03
C PRO A 12 -8.40 3.64 -8.85
N ARG A 13 -9.21 2.91 -9.59
CA ARG A 13 -10.32 3.44 -10.38
C ARG A 13 -11.64 3.24 -9.64
N ARG A 14 -11.88 4.09 -8.64
CA ARG A 14 -13.01 3.99 -7.69
C ARG A 14 -14.37 3.72 -8.36
N ASN A 15 -14.68 4.46 -9.45
CA ASN A 15 -15.94 4.28 -10.17
C ASN A 15 -16.06 2.88 -10.80
N LEU A 16 -14.97 2.32 -11.31
CA LEU A 16 -14.98 0.98 -11.88
C LEU A 16 -15.05 -0.07 -10.78
N GLY A 17 -14.29 0.05 -9.71
CA GLY A 17 -14.36 -0.83 -8.55
C GLY A 17 -15.78 -0.90 -8.00
N ALA A 18 -16.41 0.24 -7.71
CA ALA A 18 -17.79 0.30 -7.22
C ALA A 18 -18.82 -0.29 -8.21
N ARG A 19 -18.60 -0.11 -9.51
CA ARG A 19 -19.47 -0.70 -10.55
C ARG A 19 -19.37 -2.22 -10.54
N TYR A 20 -18.18 -2.78 -10.51
CA TYR A 20 -17.97 -4.23 -10.47
C TYR A 20 -18.47 -4.83 -9.16
N ARG A 21 -18.28 -4.19 -8.02
CA ARG A 21 -18.88 -4.58 -6.74
C ARG A 21 -20.41 -4.63 -6.82
N SER A 22 -21.03 -3.61 -7.41
CA SER A 22 -22.49 -3.60 -7.62
C SER A 22 -22.95 -4.74 -8.53
N GLN A 23 -22.17 -5.06 -9.55
CA GLN A 23 -22.43 -6.18 -10.44
C GLN A 23 -22.31 -7.52 -9.70
N ALA A 24 -21.27 -7.71 -8.88
CA ALA A 24 -21.10 -8.89 -8.05
C ALA A 24 -22.32 -9.12 -7.13
N ARG A 25 -22.75 -8.08 -6.42
CA ARG A 25 -23.94 -8.12 -5.56
C ARG A 25 -25.24 -8.47 -6.32
N LYS A 26 -25.38 -8.06 -7.59
CA LYS A 26 -26.50 -8.47 -8.43
C LYS A 26 -26.46 -9.95 -8.76
N PHE A 27 -25.28 -10.48 -9.11
CA PHE A 27 -25.14 -11.90 -9.40
C PHE A 27 -25.36 -12.78 -8.15
N VAL A 28 -24.94 -12.34 -6.95
CA VAL A 28 -25.28 -13.01 -5.70
C VAL A 28 -26.80 -13.10 -5.52
N LYS A 29 -27.52 -11.98 -5.74
CA LYS A 29 -29.00 -11.98 -5.68
C LYS A 29 -29.63 -12.90 -6.71
N LEU A 30 -29.10 -12.99 -7.93
CA LEU A 30 -29.58 -13.92 -8.93
C LEU A 30 -29.32 -15.39 -8.52
N ALA A 31 -28.18 -15.69 -7.95
CA ALA A 31 -27.84 -17.00 -7.42
C ALA A 31 -28.81 -17.46 -6.33
N THR A 32 -29.24 -16.54 -5.45
CA THR A 32 -30.19 -16.87 -4.37
C THR A 32 -31.65 -17.04 -4.87
N HIS A 33 -32.00 -16.52 -6.05
CA HIS A 33 -33.35 -16.62 -6.63
C HIS A 33 -33.51 -17.79 -7.59
N ASP A 34 -32.44 -18.27 -8.20
CA ASP A 34 -32.45 -19.33 -9.21
C ASP A 34 -31.41 -20.41 -8.84
N GLU A 35 -31.88 -21.43 -8.11
CA GLU A 35 -31.04 -22.55 -7.70
C GLU A 35 -30.48 -23.35 -8.90
N THR A 36 -31.16 -23.35 -10.04
CA THR A 36 -30.70 -24.07 -11.22
C THR A 36 -29.46 -23.42 -11.84
N ARG A 37 -29.29 -22.11 -11.66
CA ARG A 37 -28.16 -21.34 -12.15
C ARG A 37 -27.27 -20.82 -11.00
N PHE A 38 -27.39 -21.41 -9.84
CA PHE A 38 -26.60 -20.98 -8.68
C PHE A 38 -25.10 -20.92 -8.98
N HIS A 39 -24.53 -22.02 -9.49
CA HIS A 39 -23.10 -22.11 -9.77
C HIS A 39 -22.61 -21.11 -10.81
N ASP A 40 -23.38 -20.90 -11.89
CA ASP A 40 -23.02 -19.92 -12.92
C ASP A 40 -23.07 -18.51 -12.35
N ASN A 41 -24.16 -18.15 -11.67
CA ASN A 41 -24.35 -16.81 -11.13
C ASN A 41 -23.33 -16.46 -10.03
N ILE A 42 -23.04 -17.41 -9.13
CA ILE A 42 -22.06 -17.17 -8.07
C ILE A 42 -20.63 -17.10 -8.63
N GLY A 43 -20.31 -17.86 -9.68
CA GLY A 43 -19.03 -17.74 -10.41
C GLY A 43 -18.88 -16.36 -11.07
N TRP A 44 -19.94 -15.82 -11.67
CA TRP A 44 -19.94 -14.45 -12.21
C TRP A 44 -19.83 -13.40 -11.10
N ALA A 45 -20.45 -13.64 -9.93
CA ALA A 45 -20.31 -12.77 -8.76
C ALA A 45 -18.85 -12.70 -8.28
N GLU A 46 -18.21 -13.86 -8.13
CA GLU A 46 -16.80 -13.94 -7.72
C GLU A 46 -15.88 -13.22 -8.70
N GLN A 47 -16.02 -13.50 -9.99
CA GLN A 47 -15.24 -12.83 -11.02
C GLN A 47 -15.41 -11.30 -10.97
N SER A 48 -16.66 -10.83 -10.81
CA SER A 48 -16.94 -9.40 -10.70
C SER A 48 -16.33 -8.79 -9.42
N ALA A 49 -16.37 -9.50 -8.28
CA ALA A 49 -15.76 -9.04 -7.04
C ALA A 49 -14.22 -8.97 -7.13
N ARG A 50 -13.58 -9.95 -7.78
CA ARG A 50 -12.14 -9.91 -8.09
C ARG A 50 -11.79 -8.70 -8.97
N GLN A 51 -12.61 -8.39 -9.98
CA GLN A 51 -12.43 -7.20 -10.81
C GLN A 51 -12.63 -5.91 -10.00
N ALA A 52 -13.53 -5.88 -9.01
CA ALA A 52 -13.70 -4.73 -8.15
C ALA A 52 -12.42 -4.41 -7.36
N ILE A 53 -11.78 -5.41 -6.75
CA ILE A 53 -10.49 -5.26 -6.05
C ILE A 53 -9.40 -4.86 -7.04
N LEU A 54 -9.32 -5.47 -8.22
CA LEU A 54 -8.33 -5.17 -9.23
C LEU A 54 -8.38 -3.69 -9.66
N TYR A 55 -9.58 -3.12 -9.78
CA TYR A 55 -9.75 -1.72 -10.15
C TYR A 55 -9.65 -0.76 -8.96
N ASP A 56 -10.02 -1.20 -7.76
CA ASP A 56 -9.91 -0.38 -6.55
C ASP A 56 -9.65 -1.25 -5.31
N PHE A 57 -8.41 -1.58 -5.09
CA PHE A 57 -7.94 -2.29 -3.90
C PHE A 57 -7.94 -1.43 -2.64
N THR A 58 -8.17 -0.11 -2.75
CA THR A 58 -8.21 0.81 -1.61
C THR A 58 -9.61 0.97 -1.00
N ASP A 59 -10.63 0.39 -1.61
CA ASP A 59 -11.99 0.35 -1.09
C ASP A 59 -12.23 -0.96 -0.33
N GLU A 60 -12.32 -0.87 1.00
CA GLU A 60 -12.52 -2.00 1.90
C GLU A 60 -13.76 -2.83 1.58
N ASP A 61 -14.83 -2.19 1.07
CA ASP A 61 -16.04 -2.89 0.68
C ASP A 61 -15.86 -3.85 -0.50
N ASN A 62 -14.82 -3.66 -1.32
CA ASN A 62 -14.49 -4.60 -2.39
C ASN A 62 -13.94 -5.91 -1.80
N TRP A 63 -13.13 -5.81 -0.75
CA TRP A 63 -12.56 -6.94 -0.03
C TRP A 63 -13.66 -7.71 0.73
N ARG A 64 -14.54 -6.98 1.46
CA ARG A 64 -15.70 -7.57 2.12
C ARG A 64 -16.58 -8.33 1.13
N CYS A 65 -16.89 -7.72 -0.02
CA CYS A 65 -17.72 -8.33 -1.04
C CYS A 65 -17.13 -9.64 -1.59
N LEU A 66 -15.81 -9.72 -1.80
CA LEU A 66 -15.17 -10.96 -2.25
C LEU A 66 -15.15 -12.01 -1.13
N ALA A 67 -14.85 -11.61 0.10
CA ALA A 67 -14.86 -12.51 1.25
C ALA A 67 -16.25 -13.12 1.50
N ASP A 68 -17.32 -12.32 1.45
CA ASP A 68 -18.71 -12.79 1.54
C ASP A 68 -19.03 -13.86 0.48
N ILE A 69 -18.60 -13.63 -0.74
CA ILE A 69 -18.81 -14.59 -1.84
C ILE A 69 -18.04 -15.89 -1.60
N LYS A 70 -16.80 -15.81 -1.07
CA LYS A 70 -16.00 -17.00 -0.71
C LYS A 70 -16.69 -17.84 0.37
N ILE A 71 -17.32 -17.19 1.36
CA ILE A 71 -18.13 -17.88 2.37
C ILE A 71 -19.36 -18.56 1.76
N ILE A 72 -20.10 -17.89 0.86
CA ILE A 72 -21.25 -18.47 0.16
C ILE A 72 -20.82 -19.73 -0.63
N LEU A 73 -19.64 -19.70 -1.22
CA LEU A 73 -19.06 -20.84 -1.94
C LEU A 73 -18.50 -21.93 -1.01
N SER A 74 -18.40 -21.69 0.29
CA SER A 74 -17.62 -22.51 1.22
C SER A 74 -16.17 -22.71 0.78
N ASP A 75 -15.62 -21.74 0.05
CA ASP A 75 -14.25 -21.71 -0.45
C ASP A 75 -13.33 -21.06 0.58
N TYR A 76 -12.98 -21.80 1.60
CA TYR A 76 -12.16 -21.29 2.72
C TYR A 76 -10.69 -21.08 2.31
N ASP A 77 -10.16 -21.91 1.41
CA ASP A 77 -8.83 -21.68 0.85
C ASP A 77 -8.79 -20.39 0.04
N GLY A 78 -9.85 -20.11 -0.71
CA GLY A 78 -10.00 -18.85 -1.41
C GLY A 78 -10.15 -17.65 -0.46
N LEU A 79 -10.75 -17.81 0.72
CA LEU A 79 -10.83 -16.76 1.75
C LEU A 79 -9.44 -16.49 2.36
N VAL A 80 -8.66 -17.56 2.63
CA VAL A 80 -7.25 -17.43 3.04
C VAL A 80 -6.47 -16.59 2.02
N ALA A 81 -6.58 -16.92 0.73
CA ALA A 81 -5.91 -16.19 -0.33
C ALA A 81 -6.32 -14.70 -0.39
N VAL A 82 -7.59 -14.38 -0.11
CA VAL A 82 -8.06 -12.98 -0.01
C VAL A 82 -7.39 -12.25 1.14
N LEU A 83 -7.24 -12.90 2.29
CA LEU A 83 -6.57 -12.31 3.46
C LEU A 83 -5.07 -12.17 3.25
N GLU A 84 -4.40 -13.17 2.68
CA GLU A 84 -2.99 -13.09 2.30
C GLU A 84 -2.72 -11.91 1.36
N ASP A 85 -3.59 -11.71 0.37
CA ASP A 85 -3.48 -10.61 -0.57
C ASP A 85 -3.72 -9.25 0.11
N LEU A 86 -4.72 -9.16 1.00
CA LEU A 86 -4.95 -7.95 1.81
C LEU A 86 -3.76 -7.64 2.71
N PHE A 87 -3.21 -8.63 3.39
CA PHE A 87 -2.08 -8.43 4.31
C PHE A 87 -0.82 -7.98 3.56
N SER A 88 -0.59 -8.50 2.35
CA SER A 88 0.50 -8.04 1.49
C SER A 88 0.35 -6.55 1.16
N ILE A 89 -0.87 -6.08 0.88
CA ILE A 89 -1.14 -4.65 0.62
C ILE A 89 -0.98 -3.79 1.88
N LEU A 90 -1.30 -4.34 3.05
CA LEU A 90 -1.12 -3.68 4.34
C LEU A 90 0.35 -3.70 4.80
N GLY A 91 1.26 -4.28 4.01
CA GLY A 91 2.67 -4.38 4.37
C GLY A 91 2.90 -5.23 5.61
N ARG A 92 2.20 -6.37 5.71
CA ARG A 92 2.41 -7.34 6.79
C ARG A 92 3.56 -8.26 6.44
N ASP A 93 4.26 -8.69 7.48
CA ASP A 93 5.37 -9.63 7.35
C ASP A 93 4.88 -10.95 6.71
N PRO A 94 5.59 -11.51 5.71
CA PRO A 94 5.27 -12.80 5.12
C PRO A 94 5.15 -13.95 6.14
N GLU A 95 5.91 -13.94 7.21
CA GLU A 95 5.82 -14.95 8.28
C GLU A 95 4.48 -14.87 9.02
N GLN A 96 3.95 -13.66 9.23
CA GLN A 96 2.60 -13.49 9.82
C GLN A 96 1.51 -14.03 8.89
N ILE A 97 1.68 -13.89 7.57
CA ILE A 97 0.75 -14.46 6.59
C ILE A 97 0.78 -15.99 6.64
N ALA A 98 1.96 -16.60 6.80
CA ALA A 98 2.09 -18.04 6.90
C ALA A 98 1.34 -18.63 8.12
N GLN A 99 1.26 -17.88 9.22
CA GLN A 99 0.53 -18.29 10.43
C GLN A 99 -0.99 -18.32 10.23
N LEU A 100 -1.53 -17.58 9.26
CA LEU A 100 -2.95 -17.61 8.94
C LEU A 100 -3.46 -19.01 8.55
N LYS A 101 -2.58 -19.89 8.06
CA LYS A 101 -2.94 -21.28 7.69
C LYS A 101 -3.34 -22.14 8.88
N GLU A 102 -3.00 -21.73 10.09
CA GLU A 102 -3.37 -22.40 11.33
C GLU A 102 -4.75 -21.94 11.85
N VAL A 103 -5.32 -20.86 11.31
CA VAL A 103 -6.62 -20.33 11.71
C VAL A 103 -7.76 -21.15 11.12
N ASN A 104 -8.79 -21.43 11.90
CA ASN A 104 -10.03 -22.00 11.39
C ASN A 104 -10.85 -20.93 10.62
N PHE A 105 -10.60 -20.79 9.31
CA PHE A 105 -11.26 -19.79 8.48
C PHE A 105 -12.75 -19.98 8.32
N GLN A 106 -13.26 -21.19 8.52
CA GLN A 106 -14.71 -21.45 8.53
C GLN A 106 -15.41 -20.66 9.64
N GLN A 107 -14.75 -20.54 10.76
CA GLN A 107 -15.32 -19.90 11.95
C GLN A 107 -14.93 -18.43 12.08
N PHE A 108 -13.70 -18.07 11.76
CA PHE A 108 -13.12 -16.78 12.12
C PHE A 108 -12.64 -15.92 10.92
N GLY A 109 -12.82 -16.41 9.70
CA GLY A 109 -12.21 -15.75 8.53
C GLY A 109 -12.76 -14.34 8.28
N LEU A 110 -14.08 -14.10 8.47
CA LEU A 110 -14.66 -12.76 8.31
C LEU A 110 -14.28 -11.83 9.45
N GLU A 111 -14.28 -12.34 10.69
CA GLU A 111 -13.89 -11.57 11.87
C GLU A 111 -12.43 -11.14 11.77
N LEU A 112 -11.56 -11.98 11.22
CA LEU A 112 -10.17 -11.66 10.98
C LEU A 112 -10.01 -10.59 9.89
N LEU A 113 -10.80 -10.65 8.80
CA LEU A 113 -10.84 -9.60 7.78
C LEU A 113 -11.24 -8.25 8.38
N GLU A 114 -12.33 -8.23 9.16
CA GLU A 114 -12.81 -7.00 9.79
C GLU A 114 -11.82 -6.45 10.82
N ALA A 115 -11.19 -7.33 11.60
CA ALA A 115 -10.16 -6.94 12.56
C ALA A 115 -8.93 -6.34 11.85
N ALA A 116 -8.50 -6.93 10.72
CA ALA A 116 -7.41 -6.42 9.93
C ALA A 116 -7.70 -5.01 9.38
N LEU A 117 -8.89 -4.81 8.81
CA LEU A 117 -9.32 -3.52 8.27
C LEU A 117 -9.58 -2.48 9.36
N ALA A 118 -10.10 -2.89 10.52
CA ALA A 118 -10.31 -2.01 11.67
C ALA A 118 -8.97 -1.52 12.25
N ARG A 119 -7.98 -2.41 12.31
CA ARG A 119 -6.66 -2.08 12.84
C ARG A 119 -5.83 -1.23 11.87
N ASP A 120 -5.90 -1.53 10.58
CA ASP A 120 -5.06 -0.92 9.56
C ASP A 120 -5.90 -0.49 8.35
N PRO A 121 -6.73 0.58 8.49
CA PRO A 121 -7.67 0.99 7.46
C PRO A 121 -6.97 1.34 6.15
N LEU A 122 -7.54 0.89 5.03
CA LEU A 122 -7.07 1.26 3.70
C LEU A 122 -7.33 2.74 3.38
N ASN A 123 -8.35 3.33 4.02
CA ASN A 123 -8.63 4.76 3.87
C ASN A 123 -7.61 5.60 4.65
N PRO A 124 -6.81 6.47 3.99
CA PRO A 124 -5.75 7.23 4.64
C PRO A 124 -6.26 8.24 5.67
N ASP A 125 -7.49 8.77 5.51
CA ASP A 125 -8.06 9.72 6.48
C ASP A 125 -8.50 9.01 7.77
N THR A 126 -9.05 7.79 7.64
CA THR A 126 -9.42 6.95 8.79
C THR A 126 -8.17 6.50 9.52
N TRP A 127 -7.16 6.02 8.78
CA TRP A 127 -5.87 5.64 9.33
C TRP A 127 -5.21 6.80 10.10
N TRP A 128 -5.18 8.00 9.52
CA TRP A 128 -4.57 9.18 10.17
C TRP A 128 -5.29 9.58 11.45
N LYS A 129 -6.62 9.47 11.48
CA LYS A 129 -7.39 9.72 12.70
C LYS A 129 -7.03 8.72 13.81
N GLN A 130 -6.81 7.45 13.47
CA GLN A 130 -6.39 6.44 14.43
C GLN A 130 -4.99 6.72 14.99
N VAL A 131 -4.02 7.00 14.13
CA VAL A 131 -2.64 7.33 14.54
C VAL A 131 -2.59 8.53 15.48
N ASN A 132 -3.47 9.52 15.29
CA ASN A 132 -3.54 10.72 16.13
C ASN A 132 -4.43 10.56 17.38
N SER A 133 -5.26 9.51 17.45
CA SER A 133 -6.06 9.26 18.66
C SER A 133 -5.17 8.56 19.68
N ALA A 134 -4.93 9.21 20.82
CA ALA A 134 -4.13 8.68 21.93
C ALA A 134 -4.81 7.47 22.58
N GLY A 135 -4.68 6.29 21.99
CA GLY A 135 -5.19 5.02 22.51
C GLY A 135 -4.10 3.95 22.48
N ASP A 136 -3.96 3.18 23.56
CA ASP A 136 -2.90 2.18 23.76
C ASP A 136 -2.92 0.98 22.79
N SER A 137 -3.93 0.88 21.93
CA SER A 137 -4.13 -0.28 21.04
C SER A 137 -3.84 -0.01 19.56
N ILE A 138 -3.45 1.20 19.21
CA ILE A 138 -3.25 1.62 17.80
C ILE A 138 -1.79 1.97 17.60
N GLU A 139 -1.27 1.66 16.41
CA GLU A 139 0.08 1.99 16.01
C GLU A 139 0.34 3.51 16.15
N SER A 140 1.40 3.87 16.87
CA SER A 140 1.86 5.27 16.94
C SER A 140 2.52 5.70 15.63
N LEU A 141 2.72 7.01 15.45
CA LEU A 141 3.45 7.52 14.29
C LEU A 141 4.88 6.96 14.22
N GLU A 142 5.54 6.80 15.38
CA GLU A 142 6.87 6.21 15.48
C GLU A 142 6.85 4.74 15.05
N GLY A 143 5.87 3.95 15.52
CA GLY A 143 5.69 2.55 15.12
C GLY A 143 5.43 2.41 13.62
N PHE A 144 4.64 3.32 13.02
CA PHE A 144 4.45 3.36 11.57
C PHE A 144 5.77 3.64 10.82
N VAL A 145 6.59 4.58 11.31
CA VAL A 145 7.89 4.88 10.71
C VAL A 145 8.82 3.68 10.77
N GLU A 146 8.93 3.02 11.93
CA GLU A 146 9.73 1.79 12.09
C GLU A 146 9.25 0.68 11.15
N ARG A 147 7.94 0.51 11.03
CA ARG A 147 7.36 -0.44 10.08
C ARG A 147 7.74 -0.10 8.64
N CYS A 148 7.62 1.16 8.22
CA CYS A 148 8.02 1.59 6.88
C CYS A 148 9.50 1.34 6.58
N GLN A 149 10.38 1.35 7.59
CA GLN A 149 11.82 1.10 7.42
C GLN A 149 12.16 -0.39 7.25
N ARG A 150 11.28 -1.28 7.70
CA ARG A 150 11.49 -2.75 7.67
C ARG A 150 10.83 -3.42 6.46
N LEU A 151 9.79 -2.81 5.89
CA LEU A 151 8.96 -3.44 4.86
C LEU A 151 9.51 -3.25 3.44
N ASP A 152 9.30 -4.28 2.62
CA ASP A 152 9.48 -4.20 1.18
C ASP A 152 8.22 -3.60 0.52
N PHE A 153 8.38 -2.49 -0.15
CA PHE A 153 7.33 -1.79 -0.90
C PHE A 153 7.41 -2.03 -2.41
N SER A 154 7.93 -3.16 -2.84
CA SER A 154 7.98 -3.54 -4.27
C SER A 154 6.59 -3.82 -4.83
N ASP A 155 5.61 -4.27 -4.00
CA ASP A 155 4.21 -4.38 -4.41
C ASP A 155 3.64 -2.98 -4.72
N PRO A 156 3.19 -2.73 -5.97
CA PRO A 156 2.61 -1.46 -6.36
C PRO A 156 1.44 -1.01 -5.49
N ARG A 157 0.64 -1.93 -5.00
CA ARG A 157 -0.57 -1.65 -4.22
C ARG A 157 -0.22 -1.20 -2.81
N ALA A 158 0.70 -1.91 -2.14
CA ALA A 158 1.25 -1.51 -0.86
C ALA A 158 1.91 -0.13 -0.96
N ASN A 159 2.77 0.08 -1.97
CA ASN A 159 3.42 1.36 -2.21
C ASN A 159 2.43 2.53 -2.35
N ILE A 160 1.28 2.32 -3.04
CA ILE A 160 0.24 3.33 -3.19
C ILE A 160 -0.50 3.59 -1.87
N VAL A 161 -0.86 2.53 -1.12
CA VAL A 161 -1.55 2.68 0.18
C VAL A 161 -0.68 3.46 1.14
N PHE A 162 0.58 3.09 1.29
CA PHE A 162 1.53 3.80 2.15
C PHE A 162 1.84 5.20 1.63
N GLY A 163 1.98 5.39 0.32
CA GLY A 163 2.12 6.70 -0.30
C GLY A 163 1.02 7.67 0.12
N ARG A 164 -0.24 7.24 0.11
CA ARG A 164 -1.38 8.06 0.55
C ARG A 164 -1.38 8.33 2.05
N ARG A 165 -0.88 7.41 2.87
CA ARG A 165 -0.74 7.62 4.32
C ARG A 165 0.32 8.69 4.62
N ILE A 166 1.47 8.62 3.97
CA ILE A 166 2.52 9.62 4.17
C ILE A 166 2.13 11.01 3.67
N GLU A 167 1.22 11.12 2.69
CA GLU A 167 0.63 12.39 2.30
C GLU A 167 -0.13 13.05 3.47
N ARG A 168 -0.83 12.27 4.30
CA ARG A 168 -1.50 12.80 5.51
C ARG A 168 -0.50 13.28 6.55
N ILE A 169 0.64 12.60 6.68
CA ILE A 169 1.76 13.06 7.52
C ILE A 169 2.27 14.42 7.03
N ARG A 170 2.46 14.60 5.72
CA ARG A 170 2.84 15.88 5.11
C ARG A 170 1.82 16.97 5.39
N ASP A 171 0.54 16.68 5.15
CA ASP A 171 -0.56 17.64 5.27
C ASP A 171 -0.74 18.10 6.73
N SER A 172 -0.26 17.31 7.69
CA SER A 172 -0.23 17.64 9.11
C SER A 172 1.04 18.41 9.54
N GLY A 173 1.89 18.80 8.59
CA GLY A 173 3.07 19.64 8.84
C GLY A 173 4.37 18.87 9.07
N HIS A 174 4.36 17.55 9.10
CA HIS A 174 5.56 16.71 9.29
C HIS A 174 6.36 16.54 7.99
N THR A 175 6.74 17.67 7.37
CA THR A 175 7.38 17.74 6.05
C THR A 175 8.67 16.94 5.94
N LYS A 176 9.53 16.98 6.97
CA LYS A 176 10.80 16.22 6.96
C LYS A 176 10.55 14.72 6.94
N LEU A 177 9.65 14.25 7.80
CA LEU A 177 9.28 12.85 7.88
C LEU A 177 8.66 12.35 6.57
N PHE A 178 7.79 13.16 5.94
CA PHE A 178 7.27 12.84 4.62
C PHE A 178 8.39 12.62 3.59
N ILE A 179 9.40 13.50 3.55
CA ILE A 179 10.51 13.38 2.61
C ILE A 179 11.26 12.05 2.83
N GLU A 180 11.59 11.71 4.07
CA GLU A 180 12.30 10.46 4.42
C GLU A 180 11.51 9.23 4.00
N LEU A 181 10.22 9.18 4.34
CA LEU A 181 9.35 8.05 3.98
C LEU A 181 9.07 7.98 2.47
N ALA A 182 8.90 9.12 1.80
CA ALA A 182 8.73 9.17 0.35
C ALA A 182 9.99 8.64 -0.38
N GLN A 183 11.17 9.00 0.10
CA GLN A 183 12.43 8.49 -0.45
C GLN A 183 12.55 6.97 -0.26
N ASN A 184 12.15 6.45 0.90
CA ASN A 184 12.13 5.00 1.15
C ASN A 184 11.17 4.27 0.19
N LEU A 185 9.92 4.74 0.06
CA LEU A 185 8.94 4.15 -0.88
C LEU A 185 9.43 4.20 -2.34
N LEU A 186 10.07 5.31 -2.74
CA LEU A 186 10.62 5.48 -4.08
C LEU A 186 11.87 4.63 -4.33
N ALA A 187 12.65 4.35 -3.28
CA ALA A 187 13.79 3.45 -3.35
C ALA A 187 13.36 2.01 -3.73
N HIS A 188 12.28 1.53 -3.12
CA HIS A 188 11.69 0.23 -3.44
C HIS A 188 10.97 0.22 -4.79
N ARG A 189 10.37 1.36 -5.18
CA ARG A 189 9.63 1.49 -6.42
C ARG A 189 9.89 2.81 -7.15
N PRO A 190 10.99 2.89 -7.90
CA PRO A 190 11.35 4.09 -8.65
C PRO A 190 10.33 4.51 -9.73
N GLN A 191 9.46 3.60 -10.18
CA GLN A 191 8.45 3.88 -11.21
C GLN A 191 7.21 4.63 -10.68
N ASN A 192 7.10 4.87 -9.38
CA ASN A 192 5.98 5.62 -8.81
C ASN A 192 6.09 7.12 -9.14
N HIS A 193 5.69 7.47 -10.36
CA HIS A 193 5.79 8.84 -10.88
C HIS A 193 4.93 9.86 -10.11
N GLU A 194 3.82 9.43 -9.50
CA GLU A 194 2.97 10.33 -8.69
C GLU A 194 3.69 10.77 -7.42
N LEU A 195 4.32 9.83 -6.73
CA LEU A 195 5.07 10.17 -5.51
C LEU A 195 6.30 11.02 -5.85
N TRP A 196 6.98 10.77 -6.98
CA TRP A 196 8.03 11.65 -7.48
C TRP A 196 7.53 13.06 -7.74
N LEU A 197 6.33 13.18 -8.34
CA LEU A 197 5.72 14.46 -8.64
C LEU A 197 5.38 15.24 -7.36
N GLU A 198 4.81 14.56 -6.35
CA GLU A 198 4.51 15.17 -5.05
C GLU A 198 5.78 15.62 -4.31
N LEU A 199 6.82 14.79 -4.34
CA LEU A 199 8.13 15.14 -3.76
C LEU A 199 8.75 16.36 -4.49
N GLY A 200 8.68 16.39 -5.81
CA GLY A 200 9.14 17.52 -6.61
C GLY A 200 8.40 18.82 -6.31
N ARG A 201 7.06 18.77 -6.19
CA ARG A 201 6.23 19.92 -5.78
C ARG A 201 6.57 20.42 -4.38
N LEU A 202 6.90 19.50 -3.47
CA LEU A 202 7.30 19.85 -2.12
C LEU A 202 8.66 20.56 -2.13
N TYR A 203 9.65 20.04 -2.84
CA TYR A 203 10.96 20.69 -2.98
C TYR A 203 10.85 22.05 -3.65
N GLU A 204 9.99 22.21 -4.67
CA GLU A 204 9.73 23.52 -5.29
C GLU A 204 9.17 24.53 -4.28
N ARG A 205 8.22 24.12 -3.41
CA ARG A 205 7.69 24.97 -2.32
C ARG A 205 8.74 25.34 -1.28
N MET A 206 9.73 24.45 -1.06
CA MET A 206 10.84 24.67 -0.14
C MET A 206 11.98 25.48 -0.78
N ASN A 207 11.84 25.96 -2.03
CA ASN A 207 12.87 26.61 -2.84
C ASN A 207 14.14 25.76 -3.05
N LYS A 208 14.01 24.44 -3.00
CA LYS A 208 15.06 23.48 -3.32
C LYS A 208 14.98 23.13 -4.80
N SER A 209 15.50 24.03 -5.66
CA SER A 209 15.31 23.95 -7.10
C SER A 209 16.04 22.76 -7.76
N ASP A 210 17.19 22.37 -7.23
CA ASP A 210 17.96 21.24 -7.74
C ASP A 210 17.22 19.92 -7.51
N GLU A 211 16.76 19.69 -6.29
CA GLU A 211 16.02 18.48 -5.91
C GLU A 211 14.66 18.43 -6.62
N ALA A 212 13.97 19.56 -6.74
CA ALA A 212 12.72 19.65 -7.48
C ALA A 212 12.93 19.26 -8.97
N TRP A 213 13.97 19.82 -9.59
CA TRP A 213 14.30 19.50 -10.98
C TRP A 213 14.61 18.02 -11.18
N LEU A 214 15.39 17.40 -10.27
CA LEU A 214 15.74 15.98 -10.34
C LEU A 214 14.49 15.09 -10.28
N CYS A 215 13.53 15.42 -9.39
CA CYS A 215 12.26 14.71 -9.33
C CYS A 215 11.44 14.86 -10.62
N TYR A 216 11.28 16.08 -11.13
CA TYR A 216 10.51 16.32 -12.36
C TYR A 216 11.17 15.73 -13.60
N ASP A 217 12.50 15.75 -13.67
CA ASP A 217 13.26 15.13 -14.76
C ASP A 217 13.08 13.60 -14.76
N HIS A 218 13.07 12.99 -13.56
CA HIS A 218 12.78 11.56 -13.44
C HIS A 218 11.34 11.24 -13.86
N VAL A 219 10.35 12.03 -13.43
CA VAL A 219 8.95 11.88 -13.88
C VAL A 219 8.83 11.97 -15.39
N GLN A 220 9.45 12.96 -16.03
CA GLN A 220 9.37 13.13 -17.48
C GLN A 220 10.13 12.02 -18.23
N SER A 221 11.16 11.41 -17.61
CA SER A 221 11.82 10.23 -18.17
C SER A 221 10.92 8.98 -18.12
N LEU A 222 10.13 8.81 -17.04
CA LEU A 222 9.15 7.73 -16.92
C LEU A 222 7.92 7.96 -17.82
N ARG A 223 7.53 9.21 -17.99
CA ARG A 223 6.35 9.67 -18.73
C ARG A 223 6.71 10.74 -19.77
N PRO A 224 7.27 10.36 -20.93
CA PRO A 224 7.76 11.32 -21.94
C PRO A 224 6.69 12.27 -22.49
N ASN A 225 5.41 11.86 -22.40
CA ASN A 225 4.28 12.65 -22.87
C ASN A 225 3.84 13.75 -21.88
N THR A 226 4.53 13.88 -20.74
CA THR A 226 4.27 14.94 -19.76
C THR A 226 5.34 16.02 -19.87
N ASN A 227 4.96 17.28 -19.64
CA ASN A 227 5.87 18.42 -19.72
C ASN A 227 6.27 18.95 -18.33
N VAL A 228 6.20 18.11 -17.29
CA VAL A 228 6.33 18.55 -15.89
C VAL A 228 7.67 19.23 -15.59
N ARG A 229 8.77 18.75 -16.17
CA ARG A 229 10.11 19.35 -16.04
C ARG A 229 10.18 20.69 -16.79
N ASP A 230 9.66 20.73 -17.99
CA ASP A 230 9.74 21.92 -18.85
C ASP A 230 8.82 23.03 -18.30
N ASP A 231 7.66 22.66 -17.76
CA ASP A 231 6.76 23.57 -17.04
C ASP A 231 7.43 24.12 -15.76
N PHE A 232 8.17 23.28 -15.02
CA PHE A 232 8.94 23.73 -13.87
C PHE A 232 10.03 24.75 -14.28
N LEU A 233 10.77 24.50 -15.34
CA LEU A 233 11.76 25.42 -15.86
C LEU A 233 11.14 26.75 -16.26
N ALA A 234 9.99 26.75 -16.93
CA ALA A 234 9.27 27.98 -17.29
C ALA A 234 8.86 28.78 -16.05
N ARG A 235 8.35 28.11 -15.00
CA ARG A 235 8.02 28.78 -13.73
C ARG A 235 9.25 29.35 -13.01
N LEU A 236 10.37 28.62 -13.06
CA LEU A 236 11.61 29.06 -12.42
C LEU A 236 12.18 30.29 -13.12
N THR A 237 12.23 30.30 -14.45
CA THR A 237 12.67 31.45 -15.26
C THR A 237 11.80 32.68 -14.97
N GLY A 238 10.47 32.54 -14.98
CA GLY A 238 9.55 33.64 -14.68
C GLY A 238 9.69 34.20 -13.26
N LYS A 239 10.13 33.41 -12.30
CA LYS A 239 10.45 33.90 -10.95
C LYS A 239 11.76 34.66 -10.88
N MET A 240 12.72 34.35 -11.76
CA MET A 240 14.07 34.93 -11.76
C MET A 240 14.17 36.24 -12.55
N ASP A 241 13.27 36.48 -13.52
CA ASP A 241 13.27 37.71 -14.35
C ASP A 241 13.12 39.02 -13.56
N GLY A 242 12.88 38.95 -12.24
CA GLY A 242 12.79 40.11 -11.35
C GLY A 242 13.89 40.22 -10.29
N LEU A 243 14.83 39.30 -10.22
CA LEU A 243 15.85 39.24 -9.17
C LEU A 243 17.26 39.30 -9.75
N ALA A 244 18.10 40.19 -9.24
CA ALA A 244 19.54 40.32 -9.61
C ALA A 244 20.38 39.19 -8.98
N SER A 245 19.95 37.91 -9.09
CA SER A 245 20.70 36.76 -8.60
C SER A 245 21.29 35.96 -9.76
N GLU A 246 22.36 35.22 -9.50
CA GLU A 246 22.96 34.34 -10.51
C GLU A 246 21.89 33.40 -11.10
N PRO A 247 21.86 33.22 -12.44
CA PRO A 247 20.90 32.36 -13.08
C PRO A 247 21.10 30.91 -12.60
N TRP A 248 20.00 30.28 -12.15
CA TRP A 248 20.02 28.85 -11.78
C TRP A 248 20.47 27.99 -12.97
N SER A 249 21.41 27.09 -12.73
CA SER A 249 21.91 26.15 -13.73
C SER A 249 21.40 24.74 -13.46
N ARG A 250 21.08 24.02 -14.52
CA ARG A 250 20.58 22.63 -14.43
C ARG A 250 21.61 21.73 -13.72
N PRO A 251 21.19 20.83 -12.82
CA PRO A 251 22.05 19.81 -12.25
C PRO A 251 22.73 18.97 -13.36
N THR A 252 23.99 18.63 -13.11
CA THR A 252 24.76 17.81 -14.04
C THR A 252 24.26 16.37 -14.07
N VAL A 253 24.60 15.61 -15.13
CA VAL A 253 24.30 14.19 -15.24
C VAL A 253 24.87 13.40 -14.05
N ALA A 254 26.06 13.79 -13.56
CA ALA A 254 26.68 13.17 -12.39
C ALA A 254 25.82 13.36 -11.13
N LYS A 255 25.32 14.57 -10.86
CA LYS A 255 24.40 14.83 -9.73
C LYS A 255 23.10 14.05 -9.84
N ARG A 256 22.56 13.90 -11.07
CA ARG A 256 21.38 13.07 -11.31
C ARG A 256 21.64 11.61 -10.93
N GLN A 257 22.76 11.06 -11.39
CA GLN A 257 23.13 9.68 -11.09
C GLN A 257 23.34 9.47 -9.59
N GLU A 258 24.07 10.37 -8.94
CA GLU A 258 24.28 10.37 -7.49
C GLU A 258 22.96 10.37 -6.72
N PHE A 259 22.00 11.20 -7.11
CA PHE A 259 20.67 11.27 -6.51
C PHE A 259 19.91 9.95 -6.64
N LEU A 260 19.93 9.32 -7.81
CA LEU A 260 19.28 8.02 -8.03
C LEU A 260 19.99 6.91 -7.25
N ASP A 261 21.33 6.93 -7.20
CA ASP A 261 22.13 5.95 -6.46
C ASP A 261 21.89 6.06 -4.95
N GLN A 262 21.72 7.28 -4.41
CA GLN A 262 21.31 7.50 -3.03
C GLN A 262 19.94 6.86 -2.74
N MET A 263 18.95 7.00 -3.65
CA MET A 263 17.65 6.36 -3.51
C MET A 263 17.77 4.83 -3.48
N VAL A 264 18.52 4.24 -4.42
CA VAL A 264 18.74 2.79 -4.46
C VAL A 264 19.46 2.29 -3.20
N SER A 265 20.38 3.08 -2.64
CA SER A 265 21.10 2.71 -1.41
C SER A 265 20.19 2.60 -0.18
N LEU A 266 19.09 3.37 -0.15
CA LEU A 266 18.09 3.29 0.92
C LEU A 266 17.37 1.94 0.90
N ALA A 267 16.95 1.44 -0.26
CA ALA A 267 16.33 0.13 -0.38
C ALA A 267 17.25 -1.02 0.07
N ARG A 268 18.55 -0.94 -0.25
CA ARG A 268 19.52 -1.97 0.15
C ARG A 268 19.77 -2.04 1.65
N ARG A 269 19.61 -0.95 2.40
CA ARG A 269 19.76 -0.95 3.86
C ARG A 269 18.68 -1.76 4.55
N VAL A 270 17.49 -1.80 4.01
CA VAL A 270 16.38 -2.61 4.53
C VAL A 270 16.70 -4.10 4.37
N SER A 271 17.12 -4.51 3.17
CA SER A 271 17.45 -5.91 2.89
C SER A 271 18.62 -6.49 3.74
N THR A 272 19.56 -5.65 4.18
CA THR A 272 20.71 -6.11 5.00
C THR A 272 20.39 -6.28 6.49
N VAL A 273 19.31 -5.71 6.99
CA VAL A 273 18.85 -5.90 8.38
C VAL A 273 18.19 -7.26 8.54
N GLU A 274 17.46 -7.75 7.53
CA GLU A 274 16.83 -9.07 7.55
C GLU A 274 17.86 -10.23 7.55
N ASP A 275 18.97 -10.09 6.83
CA ASP A 275 20.01 -11.14 6.73
C ASP A 275 20.81 -11.37 8.04
N VAL A 276 20.78 -10.46 9.00
CA VAL A 276 21.54 -10.55 10.26
C VAL A 276 20.74 -11.21 11.39
N GLU A 277 19.40 -11.14 11.38
CA GLU A 277 18.56 -11.73 12.43
C GLU A 277 18.18 -13.21 12.20
N ILE A 278 18.31 -13.73 10.98
CA ILE A 278 17.93 -15.12 10.63
C ILE A 278 19.01 -16.15 11.03
N SER A 279 20.13 -15.76 11.60
CA SER A 279 21.14 -16.72 12.08
C SER A 279 20.95 -17.09 13.54
N LYS A 280 20.21 -18.21 13.76
CA LYS A 280 20.27 -19.08 14.94
C LYS A 280 19.53 -18.62 16.21
N GLN A 281 18.33 -19.15 16.42
CA GLN A 281 18.02 -20.04 17.54
C GLN A 281 16.51 -20.28 17.70
N SER A 282 16.12 -21.55 17.84
CA SER A 282 14.88 -22.05 18.46
C SER A 282 13.59 -21.99 17.63
N VAL A 283 13.56 -22.59 16.45
CA VAL A 283 12.33 -22.66 15.62
C VAL A 283 11.26 -23.63 16.19
N GLU A 284 11.63 -24.65 16.96
CA GLU A 284 10.68 -25.68 17.40
C GLU A 284 9.92 -25.36 18.71
N SER A 285 10.52 -24.68 19.68
CA SER A 285 9.83 -24.36 20.95
C SER A 285 8.99 -23.11 20.87
N GLU A 286 9.25 -22.21 19.93
CA GLU A 286 8.44 -21.00 19.73
C GLU A 286 7.16 -21.26 18.93
N SER A 287 7.16 -22.21 17.99
CA SER A 287 5.98 -22.55 17.18
C SER A 287 4.86 -23.17 18.04
N GLU A 288 5.18 -24.10 18.95
CA GLU A 288 4.19 -24.68 19.88
C GLU A 288 3.62 -23.63 20.84
N SER A 289 4.47 -22.74 21.36
CA SER A 289 4.03 -21.66 22.26
C SER A 289 3.15 -20.62 21.55
N ARG A 290 3.42 -20.33 20.29
CA ARG A 290 2.63 -19.41 19.46
C ARG A 290 1.28 -20.02 19.08
N SER A 291 1.22 -21.30 18.68
CA SER A 291 -0.02 -22.00 18.36
C SER A 291 -1.01 -22.01 19.53
N ILE A 292 -0.54 -22.33 20.75
CA ILE A 292 -1.34 -22.30 21.96
C ILE A 292 -1.84 -20.88 22.28
N ARG A 293 -1.02 -19.86 22.04
CA ARG A 293 -1.39 -18.46 22.25
C ARG A 293 -2.43 -18.00 21.23
N LEU A 294 -2.29 -18.42 19.97
CA LEU A 294 -3.23 -18.14 18.88
C LEU A 294 -4.61 -18.74 19.16
N GLU A 295 -4.68 -20.01 19.57
CA GLU A 295 -5.93 -20.66 19.96
C GLU A 295 -6.61 -19.93 21.12
N LYS A 296 -5.86 -19.53 22.12
CA LYS A 296 -6.39 -18.80 23.28
C LYS A 296 -6.94 -17.42 22.93
N LEU A 297 -6.32 -16.70 22.01
CA LEU A 297 -6.80 -15.40 21.52
C LEU A 297 -8.04 -15.56 20.64
N LEU A 298 -8.12 -16.61 19.84
CA LEU A 298 -9.31 -16.96 19.05
C LEU A 298 -10.51 -17.29 19.96
N GLU A 299 -10.31 -18.10 21.01
CA GLU A 299 -11.35 -18.42 21.99
C GLU A 299 -11.83 -17.19 22.75
N GLN A 300 -10.96 -16.22 23.00
CA GLN A 300 -11.29 -14.96 23.66
C GLN A 300 -11.94 -13.93 22.75
N GLY A 301 -11.97 -14.17 21.42
CA GLY A 301 -12.48 -13.25 20.44
C GLY A 301 -11.62 -11.99 20.25
N ASP A 302 -10.37 -12.03 20.68
CA ASP A 302 -9.43 -10.90 20.54
C ASP A 302 -8.69 -10.94 19.20
N PHE A 303 -9.45 -10.69 18.13
CA PHE A 303 -8.92 -10.70 16.76
C PHE A 303 -7.92 -9.57 16.49
N LEU A 304 -7.94 -8.49 17.30
CA LEU A 304 -6.97 -7.40 17.17
C LEU A 304 -5.56 -7.84 17.58
N SER A 305 -5.48 -8.66 18.64
CA SER A 305 -4.20 -9.20 19.10
C SER A 305 -3.63 -10.29 18.19
N LEU A 306 -4.49 -11.00 17.44
CA LEU A 306 -4.07 -11.99 16.43
C LEU A 306 -3.24 -11.37 15.29
N ILE A 307 -3.50 -10.13 14.95
CA ILE A 307 -2.80 -9.42 13.87
C ILE A 307 -1.37 -9.01 14.28
N HIS A 308 -1.00 -9.19 15.54
CA HIS A 308 0.34 -8.88 16.10
C HIS A 308 1.22 -10.10 16.35
N ILE A 309 0.68 -11.28 16.23
CA ILE A 309 1.43 -12.52 16.38
C ILE A 309 2.10 -12.88 15.07
#